data_432c12d3155154137f7a125196cfcdc6
#
_entry.id   432c12d3155154137f7a125196cfcdc6
#
_cell.length_a   1.000
_cell.length_b   1.000
_cell.length_c   1.000
_cell.angle_alpha   90.00
_cell.angle_beta   90.00
_cell.angle_gamma   90.00
#
_symmetry.space_group_name_H-M   'P 1'
#
loop_
_entity.id
_entity.type
_entity.pdbx_description
1 polymer ?
#
loop_
_entity_poly.entity_id
_entity_poly.type
_entity_poly.pdbx_seq_one_letter_code
_entity_poly.pdbx_strand_id
1 'polypeptide(L)'
;EPRILDLCCGSGYIGCALGVNLPKARVIFADISPEALSVTRKNISLHRLNPRAVALEADALAPPPLRMQNFDLIACNPPYITEEECQALDTSVRDWEPMLALDGGEDGLVFYRSVLQNWKSVLKDGGWIIFEVGDGQAADVRALLLEAGFHNLGCTLDTLGTERVIYAQKKKPIPTDSEEM
;
A
#
# COMPACT_ATOMS: atom_id res chain seq x y z
N GLU A 1 -3.36 -19.11 6.17
CA GLU A 1 -2.97 -17.89 6.86
C GLU A 1 -2.70 -16.80 5.81
N PRO A 2 -3.53 -15.75 5.71
CA PRO A 2 -3.31 -14.69 4.75
C PRO A 2 -2.01 -13.93 5.07
N ARG A 3 -1.28 -13.58 4.02
CA ARG A 3 -0.07 -12.75 4.09
C ARG A 3 -0.41 -11.35 3.61
N ILE A 4 -0.16 -10.37 4.45
CA ILE A 4 -0.48 -8.97 4.20
C ILE A 4 0.82 -8.16 4.14
N LEU A 5 0.93 -7.30 3.15
CA LEU A 5 1.96 -6.26 3.06
C LEU A 5 1.29 -4.92 3.34
N ASP A 6 1.78 -4.20 4.33
CA ASP A 6 1.50 -2.79 4.59
C ASP A 6 2.70 -2.00 4.06
N LEU A 7 2.56 -1.44 2.86
CA LEU A 7 3.62 -0.74 2.12
C LEU A 7 3.46 0.77 2.30
N CYS A 8 4.53 1.50 2.49
CA CYS A 8 4.55 2.88 3.00
C CYS A 8 3.84 2.95 4.37
N CYS A 9 4.21 2.03 5.25
CA CYS A 9 3.43 1.75 6.45
C CYS A 9 3.45 2.87 7.50
N GLY A 10 4.39 3.80 7.45
CA GLY A 10 4.53 4.89 8.42
C GLY A 10 4.60 4.37 9.86
N SER A 11 3.63 4.71 10.68
CA SER A 11 3.50 4.19 12.05
C SER A 11 2.97 2.75 12.13
N GLY A 12 2.55 2.15 11.00
CA GLY A 12 2.01 0.80 10.92
C GLY A 12 0.55 0.68 11.36
N TYR A 13 -0.23 1.76 11.36
CA TYR A 13 -1.60 1.72 11.86
C TYR A 13 -2.53 0.84 11.02
N ILE A 14 -2.37 0.82 9.68
CA ILE A 14 -3.17 -0.04 8.79
C ILE A 14 -2.85 -1.50 9.05
N GLY A 15 -1.58 -1.88 8.99
CA GLY A 15 -1.16 -3.26 9.19
C GLY A 15 -1.46 -3.76 10.60
N CYS A 16 -1.35 -2.92 11.64
CA CYS A 16 -1.74 -3.25 12.99
C CYS A 16 -3.25 -3.51 13.10
N ALA A 17 -4.07 -2.63 12.49
CA ALA A 17 -5.53 -2.82 12.46
C ALA A 17 -5.90 -4.12 11.76
N LEU A 18 -5.31 -4.40 10.58
CA LEU A 18 -5.51 -5.65 9.86
C LEU A 18 -5.05 -6.86 10.69
N GLY A 19 -3.87 -6.76 11.31
CA GLY A 19 -3.33 -7.82 12.14
C GLY A 19 -4.20 -8.15 13.36
N VAL A 20 -4.75 -7.15 14.03
CA VAL A 20 -5.65 -7.35 15.19
C VAL A 20 -6.96 -8.00 14.76
N ASN A 21 -7.57 -7.51 13.67
CA ASN A 21 -8.87 -8.00 13.20
C ASN A 21 -8.80 -9.33 12.44
N LEU A 22 -7.62 -9.73 11.96
CA LEU A 22 -7.38 -10.98 11.25
C LEU A 22 -6.38 -11.86 12.01
N PRO A 23 -6.80 -12.59 13.05
CA PRO A 23 -5.89 -13.24 13.98
C PRO A 23 -4.99 -14.32 13.35
N LYS A 24 -5.33 -14.82 12.16
CA LYS A 24 -4.52 -15.78 11.40
C LYS A 24 -3.59 -15.12 10.38
N ALA A 25 -3.68 -13.80 10.18
CA ALA A 25 -2.85 -13.10 9.21
C ALA A 25 -1.40 -12.93 9.68
N ARG A 26 -0.47 -13.00 8.75
CA ARG A 26 0.91 -12.57 8.90
C ARG A 26 1.08 -11.23 8.20
N VAL A 27 1.61 -10.23 8.89
CA VAL A 27 1.74 -8.88 8.37
C VAL A 27 3.21 -8.51 8.22
N ILE A 28 3.58 -8.05 7.04
CA ILE A 28 4.86 -7.42 6.78
C ILE A 28 4.59 -5.92 6.61
N PHE A 29 5.33 -5.12 7.36
CA PHE A 29 5.32 -3.67 7.31
C PHE A 29 6.57 -3.23 6.56
N ALA A 30 6.42 -2.39 5.55
CA ALA A 30 7.52 -1.90 4.75
C ALA A 30 7.47 -0.37 4.63
N ASP A 31 8.58 0.27 4.94
CA ASP A 31 8.75 1.72 4.82
C ASP A 31 10.21 2.03 4.54
N ILE A 32 10.49 3.17 3.91
CA ILE A 32 11.86 3.63 3.66
C ILE A 32 12.44 4.34 4.88
N SER A 33 11.60 4.88 5.79
CA SER A 33 12.02 5.63 6.97
C SER A 33 12.33 4.70 8.14
N PRO A 34 13.58 4.65 8.63
CA PRO A 34 13.96 3.94 9.85
C PRO A 34 13.21 4.44 11.10
N GLU A 35 12.89 5.74 11.14
CA GLU A 35 12.15 6.39 12.21
C GLU A 35 10.70 5.88 12.23
N ALA A 36 10.02 5.84 11.08
CA ALA A 36 8.69 5.27 10.94
C ALA A 36 8.67 3.81 11.38
N LEU A 37 9.64 3.01 10.92
CA LEU A 37 9.77 1.61 11.31
C LEU A 37 10.05 1.42 12.80
N SER A 38 10.72 2.37 13.46
CA SER A 38 10.90 2.35 14.91
C SER A 38 9.55 2.47 15.62
N VAL A 39 8.66 3.37 15.16
CA VAL A 39 7.30 3.53 15.68
C VAL A 39 6.47 2.27 15.39
N THR A 40 6.53 1.76 14.15
CA THR A 40 5.85 0.53 13.74
C THR A 40 6.20 -0.65 14.66
N ARG A 41 7.49 -0.85 15.00
CA ARG A 41 7.91 -1.93 15.92
C ARG A 41 7.32 -1.79 17.31
N LYS A 42 7.20 -0.55 17.82
CA LYS A 42 6.52 -0.27 19.11
C LYS A 42 5.04 -0.65 19.02
N ASN A 43 4.36 -0.27 17.93
CA ASN A 43 2.95 -0.58 17.71
C ASN A 43 2.70 -2.09 17.54
N ILE A 44 3.57 -2.80 16.81
CA ILE A 44 3.54 -4.27 16.71
C ILE A 44 3.58 -4.90 18.12
N SER A 45 4.47 -4.42 18.98
CA SER A 45 4.60 -4.93 20.36
C SER A 45 3.39 -4.57 21.22
N LEU A 46 2.91 -3.33 21.12
CA LEU A 46 1.74 -2.84 21.85
C LEU A 46 0.50 -3.69 21.55
N HIS A 47 0.30 -4.05 20.29
CA HIS A 47 -0.81 -4.85 19.82
C HIS A 47 -0.55 -6.37 19.88
N ARG A 48 0.59 -6.81 20.47
CA ARG A 48 0.96 -8.23 20.65
C ARG A 48 1.03 -9.00 19.34
N LEU A 49 1.48 -8.35 18.26
CA LEU A 49 1.59 -8.93 16.93
C LEU A 49 2.95 -9.59 16.65
N ASN A 50 3.95 -9.47 17.53
CA ASN A 50 5.32 -9.95 17.33
C ASN A 50 5.45 -11.38 16.74
N PRO A 51 4.62 -12.38 17.10
CA PRO A 51 4.77 -13.73 16.54
C PRO A 51 4.44 -13.84 15.04
N ARG A 52 3.77 -12.81 14.47
CA ARG A 52 3.23 -12.86 13.11
C ARG A 52 3.35 -11.54 12.34
N ALA A 53 4.17 -10.62 12.83
CA ALA A 53 4.43 -9.33 12.22
C ALA A 53 5.91 -9.01 12.20
N VAL A 54 6.39 -8.41 11.12
CA VAL A 54 7.77 -7.94 10.97
C VAL A 54 7.81 -6.62 10.24
N ALA A 55 8.68 -5.69 10.66
CA ALA A 55 8.90 -4.40 10.03
C ALA A 55 10.27 -4.40 9.32
N LEU A 56 10.27 -4.10 8.02
CA LEU A 56 11.43 -4.13 7.12
C LEU A 56 11.59 -2.79 6.41
N GLU A 57 12.83 -2.38 6.22
CA GLU A 57 13.14 -1.23 5.36
C GLU A 57 13.01 -1.62 3.90
N ALA A 58 12.22 -0.86 3.16
CA ALA A 58 12.05 -1.02 1.73
C ALA A 58 11.52 0.27 1.09
N ASP A 59 12.04 0.58 -0.09
CA ASP A 59 11.62 1.71 -0.91
C ASP A 59 10.52 1.27 -1.87
N ALA A 60 9.33 1.89 -1.77
CA ALA A 60 8.21 1.62 -2.67
C ALA A 60 8.49 2.02 -4.12
N LEU A 61 9.47 2.90 -4.35
CA LEU A 61 9.90 3.30 -5.69
C LEU A 61 10.91 2.33 -6.31
N ALA A 62 11.47 1.41 -5.53
CA ALA A 62 12.42 0.40 -5.97
C ALA A 62 11.76 -0.99 -6.09
N PRO A 63 12.40 -1.95 -6.79
CA PRO A 63 11.95 -3.33 -6.78
C PRO A 63 11.94 -3.94 -5.37
N PRO A 64 10.96 -4.79 -5.05
CA PRO A 64 10.86 -5.43 -3.74
C PRO A 64 12.05 -6.33 -3.45
N PRO A 65 12.47 -6.46 -2.18
CA PRO A 65 13.46 -7.44 -1.77
C PRO A 65 13.07 -8.86 -2.19
N LEU A 66 14.03 -9.67 -2.66
CA LEU A 66 13.80 -11.02 -3.24
C LEU A 66 12.97 -11.98 -2.37
N ARG A 67 12.93 -11.77 -1.05
CA ARG A 67 12.16 -12.62 -0.12
C ARG A 67 10.72 -12.17 0.09
N MET A 68 10.33 -11.02 -0.45
CA MET A 68 8.96 -10.53 -0.40
C MET A 68 8.15 -11.13 -1.56
N GLN A 69 7.35 -12.13 -1.26
CA GLN A 69 6.54 -12.85 -2.26
C GLN A 69 5.26 -13.41 -1.65
N ASN A 70 4.30 -13.72 -2.50
CA ASN A 70 3.09 -14.47 -2.16
C ASN A 70 2.19 -13.77 -1.13
N PHE A 71 1.94 -12.46 -1.32
CA PHE A 71 0.97 -11.73 -0.53
C PHE A 71 -0.45 -11.96 -1.04
N ASP A 72 -1.39 -12.08 -0.12
CA ASP A 72 -2.82 -12.12 -0.42
C ASP A 72 -3.40 -10.70 -0.53
N LEU A 73 -2.76 -9.75 0.16
CA LEU A 73 -3.15 -8.34 0.20
C LEU A 73 -1.91 -7.46 0.26
N ILE A 74 -1.91 -6.40 -0.56
CA ILE A 74 -1.06 -5.22 -0.40
C ILE A 74 -1.98 -4.07 0.00
N ALA A 75 -1.76 -3.48 1.17
CA ALA A 75 -2.34 -2.21 1.57
C ALA A 75 -1.26 -1.14 1.47
N CYS A 76 -1.58 0.01 0.90
CA CYS A 76 -0.61 1.08 0.71
C CYS A 76 -1.31 2.44 0.85
N ASN A 77 -0.81 3.24 1.78
CA ASN A 77 -1.11 4.68 1.88
C ASN A 77 0.16 5.43 1.50
N PRO A 78 0.42 5.65 0.20
CA PRO A 78 1.64 6.28 -0.24
C PRO A 78 1.57 7.79 -0.13
N PRO A 79 2.70 8.51 -0.21
CA PRO A 79 2.70 9.94 -0.47
C PRO A 79 1.95 10.24 -1.78
N TYR A 80 1.05 11.22 -1.76
CA TYR A 80 0.18 11.53 -2.91
C TYR A 80 -0.04 13.03 -3.15
N ILE A 81 0.55 13.91 -2.35
CA ILE A 81 0.46 15.36 -2.52
C ILE A 81 1.41 15.76 -3.63
N THR A 82 0.96 16.62 -4.55
CA THR A 82 1.83 17.10 -5.64
C THR A 82 2.93 18.01 -5.11
N GLU A 83 4.04 18.12 -5.84
CA GLU A 83 5.14 19.04 -5.49
C GLU A 83 4.65 20.49 -5.31
N GLU A 84 3.71 20.94 -6.15
CA GLU A 84 3.13 22.29 -6.08
C GLU A 84 2.30 22.45 -4.79
N GLU A 85 1.44 21.49 -4.47
CA GLU A 85 0.63 21.49 -3.24
C GLU A 85 1.52 21.39 -1.99
N CYS A 86 2.61 20.61 -2.02
CA CYS A 86 3.59 20.52 -0.94
C CYS A 86 4.20 21.89 -0.59
N GLN A 87 4.46 22.73 -1.61
CA GLN A 87 4.97 24.08 -1.39
C GLN A 87 3.93 25.03 -0.80
N ALA A 88 2.65 24.76 -1.05
CA ALA A 88 1.51 25.55 -0.57
C ALA A 88 0.95 25.08 0.78
N LEU A 89 1.48 23.97 1.34
CA LEU A 89 1.02 23.43 2.62
C LEU A 89 1.14 24.43 3.76
N ASP A 90 0.13 24.44 4.62
CA ASP A 90 0.16 25.18 5.88
C ASP A 90 1.35 24.70 6.74
N THR A 91 1.93 25.64 7.50
CA THR A 91 3.05 25.35 8.41
C THR A 91 2.69 24.29 9.46
N SER A 92 1.42 24.21 9.85
CA SER A 92 0.91 23.18 10.76
C SER A 92 1.02 21.74 10.23
N VAL A 93 1.09 21.57 8.92
CA VAL A 93 1.31 20.25 8.28
C VAL A 93 2.78 20.09 7.95
N ARG A 94 3.34 21.07 7.24
CA ARG A 94 4.73 21.04 6.77
C ARG A 94 5.78 20.88 7.87
N ASP A 95 5.54 21.48 9.05
CA ASP A 95 6.50 21.47 10.16
C ASP A 95 6.39 20.19 11.03
N TRP A 96 5.33 19.39 10.85
CA TRP A 96 5.07 18.18 11.66
C TRP A 96 5.09 16.88 10.87
N GLU A 97 4.80 16.92 9.58
CA GLU A 97 4.85 15.76 8.71
C GLU A 97 6.13 15.78 7.86
N PRO A 98 6.93 14.72 7.83
CA PRO A 98 8.08 14.65 6.96
C PRO A 98 7.67 14.79 5.49
N MET A 99 8.38 15.61 4.70
CA MET A 99 8.12 15.74 3.26
C MET A 99 8.12 14.39 2.53
N LEU A 100 8.97 13.47 2.99
CA LEU A 100 9.01 12.08 2.49
C LEU A 100 7.65 11.35 2.62
N ALA A 101 6.81 11.74 3.57
CA ALA A 101 5.49 11.13 3.77
C ALA A 101 4.37 11.84 2.98
N LEU A 102 4.66 12.98 2.36
CA LEU A 102 3.68 13.84 1.69
C LEU A 102 3.87 13.87 0.17
N ASP A 103 5.12 13.99 -0.29
CA ASP A 103 5.48 14.28 -1.68
C ASP A 103 5.25 13.05 -2.57
N GLY A 104 4.19 13.10 -3.37
CA GLY A 104 3.82 12.10 -4.39
C GLY A 104 4.40 12.39 -5.78
N GLY A 105 5.28 13.41 -5.92
CA GLY A 105 5.87 13.83 -7.17
C GLY A 105 5.01 14.84 -7.95
N GLU A 106 5.38 15.09 -9.19
CA GLU A 106 4.80 16.16 -10.04
C GLU A 106 3.26 16.11 -10.11
N ASP A 107 2.67 14.94 -10.24
CA ASP A 107 1.22 14.74 -10.37
C ASP A 107 0.60 13.94 -9.20
N GLY A 108 1.35 13.69 -8.13
CA GLY A 108 0.89 12.94 -6.98
C GLY A 108 0.68 11.44 -7.23
N LEU A 109 1.06 10.91 -8.41
CA LEU A 109 0.78 9.53 -8.82
C LEU A 109 2.03 8.65 -8.93
N VAL A 110 3.20 9.16 -8.62
CA VAL A 110 4.49 8.46 -8.80
C VAL A 110 4.51 7.14 -8.03
N PHE A 111 4.06 7.13 -6.79
CA PHE A 111 4.04 5.91 -5.97
C PHE A 111 3.06 4.86 -6.48
N TYR A 112 1.86 5.26 -6.92
CA TYR A 112 0.89 4.31 -7.49
C TYR A 112 1.45 3.60 -8.72
N ARG A 113 2.09 4.36 -9.65
CA ARG A 113 2.74 3.77 -10.82
C ARG A 113 3.86 2.82 -10.42
N SER A 114 4.72 3.24 -9.50
CA SER A 114 5.84 2.42 -9.04
C SER A 114 5.36 1.12 -8.37
N VAL A 115 4.37 1.21 -7.48
CA VAL A 115 3.83 0.03 -6.80
C VAL A 115 3.21 -0.93 -7.81
N LEU A 116 2.47 -0.45 -8.79
CA LEU A 116 1.88 -1.28 -9.83
C LEU A 116 2.93 -1.90 -10.75
N GLN A 117 4.01 -1.20 -11.04
CA GLN A 117 5.11 -1.70 -11.87
C GLN A 117 6.00 -2.69 -11.15
N ASN A 118 6.45 -2.36 -9.94
CA ASN A 118 7.49 -3.09 -9.23
C ASN A 118 6.93 -4.15 -8.27
N TRP A 119 5.83 -3.85 -7.56
CA TRP A 119 5.34 -4.66 -6.44
C TRP A 119 4.16 -5.57 -6.80
N LYS A 120 3.53 -5.39 -7.95
CA LYS A 120 2.47 -6.29 -8.43
C LYS A 120 2.93 -7.76 -8.48
N SER A 121 4.21 -8.01 -8.76
CA SER A 121 4.78 -9.36 -8.88
C SER A 121 4.76 -10.13 -7.56
N VAL A 122 4.83 -9.45 -6.40
CA VAL A 122 4.81 -10.10 -5.09
C VAL A 122 3.41 -10.44 -4.61
N LEU A 123 2.37 -9.90 -5.27
CA LEU A 123 0.97 -10.22 -5.00
C LEU A 123 0.60 -11.52 -5.70
N LYS A 124 -0.04 -12.43 -4.99
CA LYS A 124 -0.60 -13.67 -5.57
C LYS A 124 -1.61 -13.36 -6.67
N ASP A 125 -1.78 -14.29 -7.59
CA ASP A 125 -2.90 -14.25 -8.52
C ASP A 125 -4.21 -14.42 -7.76
N GLY A 126 -5.16 -13.51 -8.02
CA GLY A 126 -6.37 -13.37 -7.23
C GLY A 126 -6.21 -12.61 -5.92
N GLY A 127 -5.01 -12.16 -5.58
CA GLY A 127 -4.75 -11.28 -4.45
C GLY A 127 -5.28 -9.86 -4.66
N TRP A 128 -5.40 -9.10 -3.60
CA TRP A 128 -5.97 -7.76 -3.59
C TRP A 128 -4.92 -6.69 -3.35
N ILE A 129 -5.08 -5.54 -4.01
CA ILE A 129 -4.37 -4.31 -3.70
C ILE A 129 -5.37 -3.26 -3.23
N ILE A 130 -4.99 -2.49 -2.22
CA ILE A 130 -5.78 -1.40 -1.64
C ILE A 130 -4.88 -0.18 -1.55
N PHE A 131 -5.35 0.93 -2.13
CA PHE A 131 -4.70 2.23 -2.04
C PHE A 131 -5.56 3.23 -1.29
N GLU A 132 -4.99 3.99 -0.36
CA GLU A 132 -5.53 5.29 0.00
C GLU A 132 -5.18 6.28 -1.10
N VAL A 133 -6.09 7.23 -1.39
CA VAL A 133 -5.91 8.22 -2.47
C VAL A 133 -6.22 9.63 -1.96
N GLY A 134 -5.53 10.61 -2.53
CA GLY A 134 -5.83 12.01 -2.34
C GLY A 134 -7.17 12.42 -2.96
N ASP A 135 -7.66 13.58 -2.56
CA ASP A 135 -8.89 14.14 -3.15
C ASP A 135 -8.72 14.34 -4.66
N GLY A 136 -9.72 13.91 -5.43
CA GLY A 136 -9.71 13.98 -6.89
C GLY A 136 -8.89 12.91 -7.62
N GLN A 137 -8.03 12.13 -6.95
CA GLN A 137 -7.12 11.16 -7.59
C GLN A 137 -7.78 9.80 -7.92
N ALA A 138 -8.97 9.53 -7.42
CA ALA A 138 -9.60 8.21 -7.51
C ALA A 138 -9.78 7.70 -8.96
N ALA A 139 -10.11 8.60 -9.90
CA ALA A 139 -10.29 8.24 -11.31
C ALA A 139 -8.96 7.81 -11.95
N ASP A 140 -7.88 8.54 -11.69
CA ASP A 140 -6.56 8.27 -12.24
C ASP A 140 -5.98 6.97 -11.68
N VAL A 141 -6.09 6.74 -10.37
CA VAL A 141 -5.64 5.49 -9.74
C VAL A 141 -6.43 4.28 -10.25
N ARG A 142 -7.74 4.42 -10.52
CA ARG A 142 -8.52 3.36 -11.19
C ARG A 142 -8.01 3.07 -12.60
N ALA A 143 -7.70 4.12 -13.37
CA ALA A 143 -7.15 3.95 -14.72
C ALA A 143 -5.82 3.20 -14.68
N LEU A 144 -4.90 3.56 -13.78
CA LEU A 144 -3.63 2.87 -13.58
C LEU A 144 -3.81 1.41 -13.18
N LEU A 145 -4.76 1.09 -12.31
CA LEU A 145 -5.07 -0.29 -11.92
C LEU A 145 -5.59 -1.13 -13.08
N LEU A 146 -6.48 -0.56 -13.92
CA LEU A 146 -7.01 -1.24 -15.12
C LEU A 146 -5.90 -1.48 -16.12
N GLU A 147 -5.04 -0.49 -16.40
CA GLU A 147 -3.90 -0.61 -17.29
C GLU A 147 -2.90 -1.67 -16.79
N ALA A 148 -2.67 -1.72 -15.48
CA ALA A 148 -1.87 -2.76 -14.86
C ALA A 148 -2.53 -4.16 -14.89
N GLY A 149 -3.75 -4.28 -15.42
CA GLY A 149 -4.45 -5.55 -15.59
C GLY A 149 -5.17 -6.06 -14.34
N PHE A 150 -5.47 -5.20 -13.38
CA PHE A 150 -6.36 -5.54 -12.28
C PHE A 150 -7.83 -5.52 -12.71
N HIS A 151 -8.71 -6.14 -11.93
CA HIS A 151 -10.15 -6.21 -12.14
C HIS A 151 -10.89 -6.14 -10.80
N ASN A 152 -12.22 -6.25 -10.80
CA ASN A 152 -13.04 -6.18 -9.58
C ASN A 152 -12.73 -4.94 -8.74
N LEU A 153 -12.64 -3.78 -9.45
CA LEU A 153 -12.36 -2.51 -8.78
C LEU A 153 -13.56 -2.06 -7.95
N GLY A 154 -13.25 -1.51 -6.80
CA GLY A 154 -14.22 -0.86 -5.93
C GLY A 154 -13.62 0.34 -5.21
N CYS A 155 -14.47 1.05 -4.48
CA CYS A 155 -14.12 2.26 -3.77
C CYS A 155 -14.84 2.32 -2.43
N THR A 156 -14.22 2.96 -1.45
CA THR A 156 -14.84 3.35 -0.19
C THR A 156 -14.72 4.85 0.00
N LEU A 157 -15.81 5.46 0.42
CA LEU A 157 -15.85 6.88 0.75
C LEU A 157 -15.40 7.10 2.20
N ASP A 158 -14.84 8.27 2.46
CA ASP A 158 -14.62 8.75 3.82
C ASP A 158 -15.92 9.30 4.46
N THR A 159 -15.80 9.81 5.67
CA THR A 159 -16.96 10.37 6.42
C THR A 159 -17.56 11.63 5.80
N LEU A 160 -16.84 12.28 4.88
CA LEU A 160 -17.29 13.46 4.15
C LEU A 160 -17.88 13.11 2.79
N GLY A 161 -17.86 11.83 2.39
CA GLY A 161 -18.36 11.35 1.11
C GLY A 161 -17.35 11.46 -0.03
N THR A 162 -16.07 11.72 0.27
CA THR A 162 -14.98 11.75 -0.71
C THR A 162 -14.42 10.32 -0.93
N GLU A 163 -14.14 9.98 -2.17
CA GLU A 163 -13.47 8.72 -2.51
C GLU A 163 -12.08 8.68 -1.89
N ARG A 164 -11.86 7.75 -0.96
CA ARG A 164 -10.62 7.71 -0.17
C ARG A 164 -9.85 6.42 -0.31
N VAL A 165 -10.52 5.32 -0.57
CA VAL A 165 -9.86 4.02 -0.70
C VAL A 165 -10.30 3.37 -2.00
N ILE A 166 -9.32 3.04 -2.85
CA ILE A 166 -9.53 2.28 -4.08
C ILE A 166 -8.93 0.89 -3.87
N TYR A 167 -9.68 -0.14 -4.26
CA TYR A 167 -9.21 -1.51 -4.19
C TYR A 167 -9.47 -2.24 -5.49
N ALA A 168 -8.60 -3.23 -5.79
CA ALA A 168 -8.70 -4.03 -7.00
C ALA A 168 -8.09 -5.41 -6.79
N GLN A 169 -8.51 -6.37 -7.61
CA GLN A 169 -8.04 -7.74 -7.57
C GLN A 169 -7.12 -8.05 -8.76
N LYS A 170 -5.97 -8.65 -8.49
CA LYS A 170 -5.07 -9.14 -9.54
C LYS A 170 -5.72 -10.33 -10.28
N LYS A 171 -5.74 -10.28 -11.60
CA LYS A 171 -6.28 -11.38 -12.41
C LYS A 171 -5.55 -12.70 -12.12
N LYS A 172 -6.33 -13.78 -12.07
CA LYS A 172 -5.74 -15.12 -12.16
C LYS A 172 -5.40 -15.39 -13.62
N PRO A 173 -4.26 -16.06 -13.91
CA PRO A 173 -3.99 -16.52 -15.25
C PRO A 173 -5.14 -17.44 -15.69
N ILE A 174 -5.56 -17.29 -16.95
CA ILE A 174 -6.52 -18.25 -17.56
C ILE A 174 -5.77 -19.57 -17.66
N PRO A 175 -6.31 -20.70 -17.15
CA PRO A 175 -5.71 -21.99 -17.37
C PRO A 175 -5.51 -22.19 -18.87
N THR A 176 -4.29 -22.39 -19.31
CA THR A 176 -4.03 -22.85 -20.68
C THR A 176 -4.43 -24.32 -20.74
N ASP A 177 -5.42 -24.66 -21.57
CA ASP A 177 -5.87 -26.04 -21.83
C ASP A 177 -4.76 -26.87 -22.52
N SER A 178 -3.67 -27.12 -21.85
CA SER A 178 -2.51 -27.86 -22.37
C SER A 178 -1.97 -28.93 -21.42
N GLU A 179 -2.85 -29.52 -20.59
CA GLU A 179 -2.51 -30.74 -19.83
C GLU A 179 -3.62 -31.81 -19.95
N GLU A 180 -4.21 -31.97 -21.15
CA GLU A 180 -4.94 -33.20 -21.50
C GLU A 180 -4.43 -33.75 -22.84
N MET A 181 -3.29 -34.41 -22.79
CA MET A 181 -2.94 -35.46 -23.75
C MET A 181 -2.03 -36.49 -23.07
#